data_b81613edd0fc2306e3fee44d9bc73401
#
_entry.id   b81613edd0fc2306e3fee44d9bc73401
#
_cell.length_a   1.000
_cell.length_b   1.000
_cell.length_c   1.000
_cell.angle_alpha   90.00
_cell.angle_beta   90.00
_cell.angle_gamma   90.00
#
_symmetry.space_group_name_H-M   'P 1'
#
loop_
_entity.id
_entity.type
_entity.pdbx_description
1 polymer ?
#
loop_
_entity_poly.entity_id
_entity_poly.type
_entity_poly.pdbx_seq_one_letter_code
_entity_poly.pdbx_strand_id
1 'polypeptide(L)'
;MSVTSAALATDAAGARPASSQSIEEKRRSAIRGAFFSEYIDMFDIYLPVVALAPVMFMFQPKNLSPQMETVLASLVFITTLLGRPIGALIFGLIADKVGRRAASIYSVAGFGVITLLIGLLPGYETLGLASYILLVLLRFLDGIFLGGGYTGAMPLAIEYSKKDKRGFVGGLIIAGFPAAYVSINLITMLMFYLFPLDGPGSPYTVWGWRIPFIVGAALAGLLALYYVHKVSESEVWKKEAAGGAAQAETSPMAGLLSGKGGRDLLQVLLLMTGFWTTQNIITIYMPTGLLVKTLHLDGFALTATLMICYTILFFSYIGSGLLGQMIGRRLFFLVVGPLIATVGAYILYTLTVTPGMAFGTRVLLVSLLAVIVTSPWGVIVTYINERFATDVRATGFGIGFSLSVVIPSFYAFYMDWLSALMPLALTPVALLIVGGLIGTVGALIGPETRDVDFGTGH
;
A
#
# COMPACT_ATOMS: atom_id res chain seq x y z
N MET A 1 67.33 -25.93 -13.41
CA MET A 1 67.22 -24.56 -12.90
C MET A 1 65.79 -24.25 -12.61
N SER A 2 65.42 -24.59 -11.42
CA SER A 2 64.17 -24.30 -10.75
C SER A 2 64.40 -23.03 -9.97
N VAL A 3 63.43 -22.19 -9.85
CA VAL A 3 63.06 -21.25 -8.77
C VAL A 3 62.19 -20.19 -9.41
N THR A 4 60.97 -20.09 -8.95
CA THR A 4 60.04 -18.98 -8.92
C THR A 4 58.61 -19.39 -9.29
N SER A 5 57.98 -20.08 -8.36
CA SER A 5 56.52 -20.21 -8.33
C SER A 5 56.04 -20.41 -6.89
N ALA A 6 56.37 -19.49 -5.99
CA ALA A 6 55.95 -19.55 -4.58
C ALA A 6 55.78 -18.16 -3.98
N ALA A 7 55.04 -17.27 -4.67
CA ALA A 7 54.74 -15.93 -4.12
C ALA A 7 53.46 -15.31 -4.69
N LEU A 8 52.33 -16.07 -4.74
CA LEU A 8 50.99 -15.53 -5.04
C LEU A 8 49.87 -16.32 -4.31
N ALA A 9 50.14 -16.87 -3.14
CA ALA A 9 49.17 -17.62 -2.32
C ALA A 9 49.01 -17.05 -0.90
N THR A 10 49.06 -15.74 -0.72
CA THR A 10 48.81 -15.09 0.58
C THR A 10 48.08 -13.78 0.38
N ASP A 11 46.78 -13.85 0.04
CA ASP A 11 45.81 -12.76 0.32
C ASP A 11 44.35 -13.21 0.11
N ALA A 12 44.01 -14.46 0.37
CA ALA A 12 42.64 -14.97 0.37
C ALA A 12 42.14 -15.37 1.76
N ALA A 13 42.75 -14.83 2.83
CA ALA A 13 42.42 -15.17 4.22
C ALA A 13 41.78 -13.96 4.97
N GLY A 14 40.71 -13.36 4.43
CA GLY A 14 40.01 -12.22 5.05
C GLY A 14 38.51 -12.16 4.80
N ALA A 15 37.95 -12.96 3.93
CA ALA A 15 36.50 -13.06 3.78
C ALA A 15 35.97 -14.00 4.88
N ARG A 16 35.45 -13.44 5.99
CA ARG A 16 34.63 -14.22 6.93
C ARG A 16 33.56 -14.92 6.09
N PRO A 17 33.38 -16.25 6.21
CA PRO A 17 32.29 -16.94 5.54
C PRO A 17 31.01 -16.27 6.05
N ALA A 18 30.18 -15.75 5.14
CA ALA A 18 28.87 -15.22 5.47
C ALA A 18 28.17 -16.30 6.29
N SER A 19 27.94 -16.04 7.59
CA SER A 19 27.30 -16.98 8.50
C SER A 19 26.00 -17.43 7.82
N SER A 20 25.88 -18.73 7.55
CA SER A 20 24.69 -19.30 6.89
C SER A 20 23.51 -19.04 7.82
N GLN A 21 22.69 -18.00 7.53
CA GLN A 21 21.49 -17.70 8.28
C GLN A 21 20.61 -18.95 8.31
N SER A 22 20.08 -19.30 9.47
CA SER A 22 19.09 -20.37 9.58
C SER A 22 17.83 -20.01 8.77
N ILE A 23 17.07 -21.00 8.31
CA ILE A 23 15.80 -20.77 7.58
C ILE A 23 14.86 -19.89 8.42
N GLU A 24 14.86 -20.07 9.75
CA GLU A 24 14.04 -19.27 10.66
C GLU A 24 14.49 -17.80 10.70
N GLU A 25 15.78 -17.53 10.67
CA GLU A 25 16.31 -16.15 10.61
C GLU A 25 15.97 -15.50 9.26
N LYS A 26 16.12 -16.22 8.14
CA LYS A 26 15.71 -15.76 6.81
C LYS A 26 14.22 -15.42 6.78
N ARG A 27 13.37 -16.30 7.32
CA ARG A 27 11.92 -16.09 7.43
C ARG A 27 11.59 -14.84 8.25
N ARG A 28 12.17 -14.71 9.44
CA ARG A 28 11.94 -13.53 10.31
C ARG A 28 12.39 -12.23 9.64
N SER A 29 13.53 -12.26 8.96
CA SER A 29 14.04 -11.07 8.27
C SER A 29 13.17 -10.68 7.08
N ALA A 30 12.67 -11.64 6.30
CA ALA A 30 11.77 -11.40 5.18
C ALA A 30 10.41 -10.83 5.65
N ILE A 31 9.81 -11.40 6.71
CA ILE A 31 8.53 -10.93 7.27
C ILE A 31 8.68 -9.50 7.83
N ARG A 32 9.76 -9.23 8.58
CA ARG A 32 10.03 -7.86 9.07
C ARG A 32 10.25 -6.89 7.92
N GLY A 33 11.03 -7.31 6.91
CA GLY A 33 11.25 -6.50 5.71
C GLY A 33 9.95 -6.14 5.00
N ALA A 34 9.05 -7.10 4.82
CA ALA A 34 7.75 -6.88 4.18
C ALA A 34 6.82 -5.98 5.02
N PHE A 35 6.76 -6.17 6.35
CA PHE A 35 6.00 -5.29 7.25
C PHE A 35 6.50 -3.84 7.18
N PHE A 36 7.81 -3.63 7.28
CA PHE A 36 8.36 -2.28 7.20
C PHE A 36 8.31 -1.70 5.79
N SER A 37 8.33 -2.55 4.74
CA SER A 37 8.10 -2.09 3.37
C SER A 37 6.69 -1.53 3.20
N GLU A 38 5.67 -2.24 3.69
CA GLU A 38 4.28 -1.77 3.69
C GLU A 38 4.11 -0.52 4.57
N TYR A 39 4.70 -0.53 5.77
CA TYR A 39 4.65 0.60 6.69
C TYR A 39 5.22 1.87 6.05
N ILE A 40 6.39 1.80 5.41
CA ILE A 40 7.05 2.97 4.83
C ILE A 40 6.39 3.39 3.51
N ASP A 41 5.93 2.44 2.69
CA ASP A 41 5.10 2.72 1.50
C ASP A 41 3.84 3.52 1.89
N MET A 42 3.11 3.04 2.90
CA MET A 42 1.91 3.73 3.36
C MET A 42 2.21 5.05 4.09
N PHE A 43 3.35 5.13 4.78
CA PHE A 43 3.81 6.39 5.35
C PHE A 43 4.01 7.43 4.24
N ASP A 44 4.70 7.07 3.16
CA ASP A 44 4.98 7.99 2.06
C ASP A 44 3.72 8.40 1.29
N ILE A 45 2.84 7.45 0.95
CA ILE A 45 1.63 7.72 0.15
C ILE A 45 0.66 8.68 0.87
N TYR A 46 0.65 8.69 2.21
CA TYR A 46 -0.22 9.56 2.99
C TYR A 46 0.45 10.87 3.44
N LEU A 47 1.76 11.07 3.24
CA LEU A 47 2.43 12.35 3.51
C LEU A 47 1.75 13.54 2.84
N PRO A 48 1.35 13.50 1.55
CA PRO A 48 0.64 14.61 0.91
C PRO A 48 -0.73 14.90 1.53
N VAL A 49 -1.41 13.88 2.01
CA VAL A 49 -2.76 14.02 2.58
C VAL A 49 -2.72 14.59 3.99
N VAL A 50 -1.71 14.25 4.78
CA VAL A 50 -1.63 14.61 6.20
C VAL A 50 -0.69 15.80 6.42
N ALA A 51 0.53 15.76 5.89
CA ALA A 51 1.55 16.78 6.18
C ALA A 51 1.59 17.91 5.14
N LEU A 52 1.37 17.62 3.84
CA LEU A 52 1.46 18.62 2.78
C LEU A 52 0.14 19.35 2.52
N ALA A 53 -1.02 18.70 2.70
CA ALA A 53 -2.32 19.30 2.39
C ALA A 53 -2.55 20.66 3.07
N PRO A 54 -2.16 20.89 4.34
CA PRO A 54 -2.33 22.18 4.99
C PRO A 54 -1.55 23.33 4.35
N VAL A 55 -0.50 23.02 3.58
CA VAL A 55 0.38 23.99 2.92
C VAL A 55 0.39 23.85 1.39
N MET A 56 -0.58 23.14 0.81
CA MET A 56 -0.67 22.93 -0.63
C MET A 56 -0.72 24.23 -1.43
N PHE A 57 -1.26 25.32 -0.83
CA PHE A 57 -1.30 26.66 -1.43
C PHE A 57 0.11 27.18 -1.80
N MET A 58 1.16 26.68 -1.17
CA MET A 58 2.54 27.06 -1.50
C MET A 58 3.00 26.62 -2.89
N PHE A 59 2.35 25.62 -3.47
CA PHE A 59 2.70 25.04 -4.77
C PHE A 59 1.73 25.47 -5.88
N GLN A 60 0.63 26.09 -5.51
CA GLN A 60 -0.45 26.46 -6.43
C GLN A 60 -0.34 27.93 -6.84
N PRO A 61 -0.81 28.30 -8.05
CA PRO A 61 -0.99 29.70 -8.44
C PRO A 61 -1.91 30.44 -7.46
N LYS A 62 -1.65 31.73 -7.28
CA LYS A 62 -2.54 32.60 -6.48
C LYS A 62 -3.84 32.88 -7.24
N ASN A 63 -4.93 33.12 -6.51
CA ASN A 63 -6.25 33.49 -7.06
C ASN A 63 -6.96 32.39 -7.85
N LEU A 64 -6.78 31.12 -7.46
CA LEU A 64 -7.57 30.03 -7.98
C LEU A 64 -8.98 30.00 -7.36
N SER A 65 -9.96 29.43 -8.08
CA SER A 65 -11.24 29.10 -7.48
C SER A 65 -11.07 27.94 -6.49
N PRO A 66 -11.88 27.83 -5.42
CA PRO A 66 -11.81 26.71 -4.46
C PRO A 66 -11.94 25.34 -5.12
N GLN A 67 -12.69 25.25 -6.23
CA GLN A 67 -12.82 24.04 -7.01
C GLN A 67 -11.49 23.67 -7.67
N MET A 68 -10.80 24.65 -8.29
CA MET A 68 -9.51 24.42 -8.94
C MET A 68 -8.42 24.06 -7.94
N GLU A 69 -8.38 24.69 -6.77
CA GLU A 69 -7.47 24.31 -5.68
C GLU A 69 -7.64 22.86 -5.28
N THR A 70 -8.90 22.41 -5.13
CA THR A 70 -9.24 21.03 -4.79
C THR A 70 -8.79 20.05 -5.89
N VAL A 71 -9.03 20.39 -7.17
CA VAL A 71 -8.61 19.57 -8.31
C VAL A 71 -7.09 19.42 -8.34
N LEU A 72 -6.35 20.53 -8.22
CA LEU A 72 -4.89 20.50 -8.23
C LEU A 72 -4.33 19.70 -7.03
N ALA A 73 -4.90 19.86 -5.83
CA ALA A 73 -4.50 19.06 -4.66
C ALA A 73 -4.76 17.56 -4.89
N SER A 74 -5.89 17.20 -5.50
CA SER A 74 -6.23 15.81 -5.81
C SER A 74 -5.29 15.18 -6.85
N LEU A 75 -4.85 15.95 -7.85
CA LEU A 75 -3.93 15.46 -8.88
C LEU A 75 -2.60 14.98 -8.28
N VAL A 76 -2.09 15.66 -7.25
CA VAL A 76 -0.85 15.27 -6.55
C VAL A 76 -0.97 13.85 -5.96
N PHE A 77 -2.13 13.47 -5.46
CA PHE A 77 -2.38 12.13 -4.94
C PHE A 77 -2.67 11.11 -6.06
N ILE A 78 -3.53 11.48 -7.01
CA ILE A 78 -3.94 10.60 -8.14
C ILE A 78 -2.73 10.17 -8.98
N THR A 79 -1.80 11.08 -9.25
CA THR A 79 -0.61 10.77 -10.06
C THR A 79 0.28 9.70 -9.45
N THR A 80 0.40 9.66 -8.12
CA THR A 80 1.09 8.57 -7.42
C THR A 80 0.39 7.23 -7.66
N LEU A 81 -0.94 7.19 -7.55
CA LEU A 81 -1.72 5.97 -7.80
C LEU A 81 -1.59 5.49 -9.26
N LEU A 82 -1.54 6.40 -10.22
CA LEU A 82 -1.35 6.05 -11.64
C LEU A 82 0.06 5.55 -11.95
N GLY A 83 1.07 5.97 -11.21
CA GLY A 83 2.44 5.45 -11.33
C GLY A 83 2.58 4.00 -10.85
N ARG A 84 1.79 3.57 -9.86
CA ARG A 84 1.93 2.24 -9.22
C ARG A 84 1.79 1.05 -10.18
N PRO A 85 0.82 0.97 -11.11
CA PRO A 85 0.74 -0.12 -12.06
C PRO A 85 1.97 -0.23 -12.97
N ILE A 86 2.53 0.90 -13.40
CA ILE A 86 3.76 0.94 -14.20
C ILE A 86 4.92 0.40 -13.37
N GLY A 87 5.06 0.85 -12.14
CA GLY A 87 6.06 0.37 -11.19
C GLY A 87 5.92 -1.12 -10.90
N ALA A 88 4.70 -1.59 -10.65
CA ALA A 88 4.44 -3.00 -10.40
C ALA A 88 4.84 -3.89 -11.58
N LEU A 89 4.63 -3.42 -12.83
CA LEU A 89 5.09 -4.11 -14.01
C LEU A 89 6.64 -4.15 -14.08
N ILE A 90 7.30 -3.01 -13.95
CA ILE A 90 8.75 -2.90 -14.05
C ILE A 90 9.43 -3.74 -12.95
N PHE A 91 9.06 -3.51 -11.70
CA PHE A 91 9.67 -4.19 -10.55
C PHE A 91 9.19 -5.63 -10.40
N GLY A 92 8.00 -5.97 -10.88
CA GLY A 92 7.55 -7.35 -10.98
C GLY A 92 8.45 -8.18 -11.90
N LEU A 93 8.74 -7.66 -13.09
CA LEU A 93 9.67 -8.30 -14.02
C LEU A 93 11.09 -8.38 -13.46
N ILE A 94 11.56 -7.35 -12.74
CA ILE A 94 12.85 -7.41 -12.03
C ILE A 94 12.80 -8.48 -10.94
N ALA A 95 11.73 -8.53 -10.14
CA ALA A 95 11.58 -9.51 -9.07
C ALA A 95 11.54 -10.95 -9.58
N ASP A 96 10.86 -11.20 -10.69
CA ASP A 96 10.76 -12.54 -11.27
C ASP A 96 12.05 -12.97 -12.00
N LYS A 97 12.78 -12.05 -12.65
CA LYS A 97 14.01 -12.35 -13.40
C LYS A 97 15.29 -12.22 -12.61
N VAL A 98 15.42 -11.22 -11.75
CA VAL A 98 16.65 -10.86 -11.03
C VAL A 98 16.59 -11.28 -9.56
N GLY A 99 15.39 -11.29 -8.97
CA GLY A 99 15.14 -11.69 -7.60
C GLY A 99 14.28 -10.69 -6.81
N ARG A 100 13.55 -11.22 -5.82
CA ARG A 100 12.62 -10.47 -4.99
C ARG A 100 13.33 -9.42 -4.12
N ARG A 101 14.50 -9.80 -3.57
CA ARG A 101 15.32 -8.92 -2.74
C ARG A 101 15.87 -7.74 -3.53
N ALA A 102 16.37 -7.98 -4.74
CA ALA A 102 16.92 -6.95 -5.62
C ALA A 102 15.84 -5.90 -5.98
N ALA A 103 14.65 -6.37 -6.40
CA ALA A 103 13.53 -5.49 -6.70
C ALA A 103 13.13 -4.60 -5.51
N SER A 104 13.06 -5.19 -4.30
CA SER A 104 12.76 -4.45 -3.07
C SER A 104 13.79 -3.37 -2.76
N ILE A 105 15.11 -3.67 -2.91
CA ILE A 105 16.18 -2.70 -2.66
C ILE A 105 16.07 -1.50 -3.60
N TYR A 106 15.95 -1.75 -4.91
CA TYR A 106 15.89 -0.67 -5.91
C TYR A 106 14.63 0.18 -5.75
N SER A 107 13.49 -0.45 -5.49
CA SER A 107 12.23 0.24 -5.27
C SER A 107 12.29 1.13 -4.03
N VAL A 108 12.67 0.58 -2.87
CA VAL A 108 12.72 1.32 -1.59
C VAL A 108 13.74 2.46 -1.65
N ALA A 109 14.92 2.23 -2.22
CA ALA A 109 15.91 3.29 -2.39
C ALA A 109 15.40 4.40 -3.32
N GLY A 110 14.72 4.01 -4.41
CA GLY A 110 14.19 4.96 -5.39
C GLY A 110 13.12 5.87 -4.80
N PHE A 111 12.07 5.33 -4.14
CA PHE A 111 11.06 6.21 -3.54
C PHE A 111 11.63 7.02 -2.38
N GLY A 112 12.57 6.50 -1.58
CA GLY A 112 13.23 7.30 -0.54
C GLY A 112 13.94 8.53 -1.08
N VAL A 113 14.60 8.43 -2.23
CA VAL A 113 15.22 9.57 -2.92
C VAL A 113 14.15 10.55 -3.39
N ILE A 114 13.08 10.07 -4.02
CA ILE A 114 12.01 10.94 -4.53
C ILE A 114 11.29 11.65 -3.38
N THR A 115 10.99 10.95 -2.28
CA THR A 115 10.38 11.54 -1.07
C THR A 115 11.27 12.68 -0.52
N LEU A 116 12.58 12.46 -0.47
CA LEU A 116 13.53 13.52 -0.06
C LEU A 116 13.47 14.72 -1.00
N LEU A 117 13.47 14.51 -2.32
CA LEU A 117 13.38 15.58 -3.31
C LEU A 117 12.07 16.37 -3.17
N ILE A 118 10.95 15.71 -2.89
CA ILE A 118 9.68 16.39 -2.60
C ILE A 118 9.80 17.25 -1.35
N GLY A 119 10.37 16.72 -0.27
CA GLY A 119 10.60 17.46 0.98
C GLY A 119 11.50 18.68 0.81
N LEU A 120 12.38 18.68 -0.19
CA LEU A 120 13.30 19.79 -0.50
C LEU A 120 12.77 20.75 -1.58
N LEU A 121 11.60 20.45 -2.18
CA LEU A 121 11.08 21.21 -3.32
C LEU A 121 10.74 22.65 -2.91
N PRO A 122 11.22 23.67 -3.67
CA PRO A 122 10.85 25.06 -3.46
C PRO A 122 9.37 25.31 -3.84
N GLY A 123 8.74 26.26 -3.16
CA GLY A 123 7.37 26.66 -3.42
C GLY A 123 7.19 27.52 -4.68
N TYR A 124 5.91 27.87 -4.96
CA TYR A 124 5.51 28.68 -6.11
C TYR A 124 6.19 30.06 -6.16
N GLU A 125 6.47 30.68 -5.02
CA GLU A 125 7.13 32.00 -4.97
C GLU A 125 8.56 31.97 -5.53
N THR A 126 9.22 30.81 -5.50
CA THR A 126 10.60 30.64 -6.02
C THR A 126 10.61 30.13 -7.46
N LEU A 127 9.79 29.14 -7.80
CA LEU A 127 9.83 28.45 -9.09
C LEU A 127 8.57 28.70 -9.97
N GLY A 128 7.61 29.50 -9.48
CA GLY A 128 6.35 29.69 -10.18
C GLY A 128 5.63 28.37 -10.44
N LEU A 129 4.97 28.25 -11.58
CA LEU A 129 4.23 27.05 -11.97
C LEU A 129 5.10 25.77 -12.04
N ALA A 130 6.41 25.93 -12.28
CA ALA A 130 7.33 24.78 -12.30
C ALA A 130 7.37 24.04 -10.96
N SER A 131 7.15 24.72 -9.83
CA SER A 131 7.05 24.09 -8.51
C SER A 131 5.92 23.03 -8.47
N TYR A 132 4.74 23.36 -8.94
CA TYR A 132 3.61 22.45 -8.99
C TYR A 132 3.83 21.32 -9.99
N ILE A 133 4.33 21.63 -11.19
CA ILE A 133 4.62 20.62 -12.22
C ILE A 133 5.66 19.62 -11.70
N LEU A 134 6.73 20.08 -11.06
CA LEU A 134 7.75 19.22 -10.47
C LEU A 134 7.17 18.36 -9.35
N LEU A 135 6.31 18.91 -8.48
CA LEU A 135 5.63 18.14 -7.46
C LEU A 135 4.82 16.98 -8.06
N VAL A 136 4.00 17.25 -9.08
CA VAL A 136 3.19 16.24 -9.76
C VAL A 136 4.05 15.18 -10.44
N LEU A 137 5.13 15.59 -11.13
CA LEU A 137 6.07 14.67 -11.77
C LEU A 137 6.80 13.80 -10.75
N LEU A 138 7.29 14.39 -9.66
CA LEU A 138 7.94 13.63 -8.58
C LEU A 138 6.96 12.66 -7.94
N ARG A 139 5.72 13.04 -7.69
CA ARG A 139 4.68 12.13 -7.17
C ARG A 139 4.34 10.99 -8.14
N PHE A 140 4.37 11.24 -9.44
CA PHE A 140 4.20 10.18 -10.44
C PHE A 140 5.39 9.19 -10.42
N LEU A 141 6.63 9.70 -10.42
CA LEU A 141 7.85 8.89 -10.32
C LEU A 141 7.90 8.11 -9.00
N ASP A 142 7.52 8.74 -7.91
CA ASP A 142 7.37 8.13 -6.60
C ASP A 142 6.40 6.95 -6.65
N GLY A 143 5.24 7.14 -7.27
CA GLY A 143 4.28 6.06 -7.51
C GLY A 143 4.85 4.87 -8.27
N ILE A 144 5.75 5.10 -9.26
CA ILE A 144 6.44 4.03 -9.97
C ILE A 144 7.32 3.22 -8.99
N PHE A 145 8.11 3.88 -8.15
CA PHE A 145 8.95 3.19 -7.18
C PHE A 145 8.11 2.50 -6.08
N LEU A 146 7.07 3.16 -5.54
CA LEU A 146 6.16 2.56 -4.56
C LEU A 146 5.47 1.31 -5.10
N GLY A 147 5.08 1.29 -6.40
CA GLY A 147 4.56 0.10 -7.07
C GLY A 147 5.49 -1.11 -7.03
N GLY A 148 6.80 -0.88 -6.90
CA GLY A 148 7.81 -1.93 -6.75
C GLY A 148 7.97 -2.45 -5.32
N GLY A 149 7.73 -1.62 -4.30
CA GLY A 149 8.03 -1.94 -2.90
C GLY A 149 7.34 -3.21 -2.41
N TYR A 150 6.04 -3.30 -2.62
CA TYR A 150 5.27 -4.49 -2.22
C TYR A 150 5.41 -5.65 -3.20
N THR A 151 5.75 -5.40 -4.46
CA THR A 151 5.85 -6.40 -5.52
C THR A 151 6.99 -7.41 -5.27
N GLY A 152 8.10 -6.98 -4.66
CA GLY A 152 9.19 -7.87 -4.24
C GLY A 152 9.02 -8.38 -2.80
N ALA A 153 8.72 -7.49 -1.87
CA ALA A 153 8.74 -7.76 -0.44
C ALA A 153 7.64 -8.73 0.03
N MET A 154 6.40 -8.57 -0.45
CA MET A 154 5.27 -9.39 0.01
C MET A 154 5.37 -10.83 -0.50
N PRO A 155 5.64 -11.11 -1.79
CA PRO A 155 5.89 -12.47 -2.24
C PRO A 155 7.04 -13.14 -1.49
N LEU A 156 8.15 -12.42 -1.26
CA LEU A 156 9.30 -12.94 -0.52
C LEU A 156 8.91 -13.42 0.89
N ALA A 157 8.14 -12.61 1.64
CA ALA A 157 7.70 -12.97 2.98
C ALA A 157 6.73 -14.17 2.99
N ILE A 158 5.82 -14.24 2.04
CA ILE A 158 4.84 -15.34 1.93
C ILE A 158 5.55 -16.63 1.49
N GLU A 159 6.54 -16.57 0.59
CA GLU A 159 7.35 -17.73 0.16
C GLU A 159 8.16 -18.34 1.31
N TYR A 160 8.65 -17.52 2.26
CA TYR A 160 9.30 -18.00 3.48
C TYR A 160 8.34 -18.47 4.58
N SER A 161 7.05 -18.18 4.43
CA SER A 161 6.07 -18.48 5.47
C SER A 161 5.59 -19.92 5.41
N LYS A 162 5.46 -20.57 6.59
CA LYS A 162 4.81 -21.87 6.70
C LYS A 162 3.35 -21.75 6.23
N LYS A 163 2.85 -22.77 5.56
CA LYS A 163 1.50 -22.82 4.98
C LYS A 163 0.41 -22.44 6.00
N ASP A 164 0.49 -22.97 7.20
CA ASP A 164 -0.45 -22.70 8.31
C ASP A 164 -0.33 -21.28 8.90
N LYS A 165 0.77 -20.56 8.63
CA LYS A 165 1.07 -19.22 9.13
C LYS A 165 0.86 -18.09 8.11
N ARG A 166 0.64 -18.41 6.83
CA ARG A 166 0.55 -17.41 5.75
C ARG A 166 -0.53 -16.37 6.00
N GLY A 167 -1.70 -16.79 6.51
CA GLY A 167 -2.77 -15.86 6.85
C GLY A 167 -2.37 -14.83 7.90
N PHE A 168 -1.73 -15.27 8.99
CA PHE A 168 -1.19 -14.37 10.00
C PHE A 168 -0.15 -13.43 9.41
N VAL A 169 0.78 -13.94 8.60
CA VAL A 169 1.86 -13.13 8.01
C VAL A 169 1.29 -12.09 7.04
N GLY A 170 0.34 -12.47 6.18
CA GLY A 170 -0.32 -11.52 5.27
C GLY A 170 -1.04 -10.41 6.01
N GLY A 171 -1.82 -10.76 7.05
CA GLY A 171 -2.50 -9.80 7.90
C GLY A 171 -1.54 -8.88 8.66
N LEU A 172 -0.42 -9.43 9.16
CA LEU A 172 0.63 -8.64 9.83
C LEU A 172 1.29 -7.64 8.87
N ILE A 173 1.61 -8.06 7.64
CA ILE A 173 2.22 -7.16 6.65
C ILE A 173 1.30 -5.98 6.38
N ILE A 174 0.04 -6.21 6.09
CA ILE A 174 -0.93 -5.14 5.79
C ILE A 174 -1.23 -4.27 7.02
N ALA A 175 -1.07 -4.78 8.23
CA ALA A 175 -1.18 -3.98 9.46
C ALA A 175 -0.11 -2.84 9.52
N GLY A 176 0.93 -2.89 8.68
CA GLY A 176 1.84 -1.77 8.46
C GLY A 176 1.13 -0.49 8.01
N PHE A 177 0.04 -0.58 7.23
CA PHE A 177 -0.75 0.57 6.79
C PHE A 177 -1.36 1.38 7.95
N PRO A 178 -2.23 0.82 8.81
CA PRO A 178 -2.78 1.59 9.91
C PRO A 178 -1.70 2.07 10.91
N ALA A 179 -0.63 1.31 11.11
CA ALA A 179 0.51 1.75 11.93
C ALA A 179 1.18 3.00 11.35
N ALA A 180 1.39 3.03 10.02
CA ALA A 180 1.95 4.19 9.33
C ALA A 180 1.04 5.41 9.46
N TYR A 181 -0.27 5.23 9.25
CA TYR A 181 -1.24 6.32 9.32
C TYR A 181 -1.27 6.97 10.71
N VAL A 182 -1.26 6.18 11.78
CA VAL A 182 -1.16 6.68 13.16
C VAL A 182 0.15 7.44 13.36
N SER A 183 1.27 6.90 12.88
CA SER A 183 2.60 7.54 13.03
C SER A 183 2.68 8.88 12.31
N ILE A 184 2.16 8.99 11.08
CA ILE A 184 2.16 10.26 10.33
C ILE A 184 1.35 11.31 11.07
N ASN A 185 0.15 10.94 11.55
CA ASN A 185 -0.70 11.88 12.29
C ASN A 185 0.00 12.37 13.56
N LEU A 186 0.64 11.48 14.34
CA LEU A 186 1.40 11.85 15.54
C LEU A 186 2.57 12.80 15.21
N ILE A 187 3.35 12.48 14.17
CA ILE A 187 4.47 13.33 13.74
C ILE A 187 3.94 14.69 13.27
N THR A 188 2.88 14.73 12.48
CA THR A 188 2.31 15.98 11.97
C THR A 188 1.73 16.83 13.10
N MET A 189 1.05 16.22 14.09
CA MET A 189 0.60 16.93 15.29
C MET A 189 1.78 17.53 16.07
N LEU A 190 2.85 16.76 16.24
CA LEU A 190 4.07 17.27 16.87
C LEU A 190 4.67 18.44 16.07
N MET A 191 4.63 18.35 14.73
CA MET A 191 5.09 19.45 13.87
C MET A 191 4.23 20.69 14.00
N PHE A 192 2.90 20.59 14.10
CA PHE A 192 2.04 21.75 14.37
C PHE A 192 2.31 22.40 15.73
N TYR A 193 2.66 21.59 16.74
CA TYR A 193 3.02 22.10 18.06
C TYR A 193 4.37 22.83 18.05
N LEU A 194 5.39 22.26 17.40
CA LEU A 194 6.73 22.83 17.33
C LEU A 194 6.87 23.97 16.30
N PHE A 195 6.10 23.92 15.25
CA PHE A 195 6.08 24.82 14.11
C PHE A 195 4.64 25.29 13.85
N PRO A 196 4.15 26.33 14.52
CA PRO A 196 2.77 26.80 14.34
C PRO A 196 2.45 27.16 12.88
N LEU A 197 1.22 26.90 12.46
CA LEU A 197 0.68 27.22 11.14
C LEU A 197 -0.19 28.48 11.23
N ASP A 198 0.42 29.66 11.04
CA ASP A 198 -0.25 30.97 11.16
C ASP A 198 -0.34 31.69 9.79
N GLY A 199 -0.32 30.92 8.69
CA GLY A 199 -0.44 31.43 7.32
C GLY A 199 0.87 31.34 6.50
N PRO A 200 0.93 32.02 5.35
CA PRO A 200 2.10 32.05 4.49
C PRO A 200 3.33 32.58 5.24
N GLY A 201 4.46 31.86 5.17
CA GLY A 201 5.70 32.23 5.86
C GLY A 201 5.77 31.78 7.33
N SER A 202 4.73 31.11 7.86
CA SER A 202 4.77 30.55 9.21
C SER A 202 5.82 29.42 9.32
N PRO A 203 6.28 29.10 10.55
CA PRO A 203 7.28 28.05 10.74
C PRO A 203 6.89 26.71 10.12
N TYR A 204 5.62 26.31 10.21
CA TYR A 204 5.14 25.07 9.57
C TYR A 204 5.23 25.15 8.04
N THR A 205 4.87 26.28 7.44
CA THR A 205 4.91 26.52 5.99
C THR A 205 6.35 26.45 5.46
N VAL A 206 7.33 26.91 6.23
CA VAL A 206 8.73 26.91 5.83
C VAL A 206 9.41 25.55 6.06
N TRP A 207 9.24 24.96 7.25
CA TRP A 207 9.96 23.75 7.66
C TRP A 207 9.08 22.63 8.18
N GLY A 208 7.99 22.91 8.89
CA GLY A 208 7.21 21.90 9.60
C GLY A 208 6.73 20.73 8.73
N TRP A 209 6.21 21.03 7.54
CA TRP A 209 5.72 20.00 6.61
C TRP A 209 6.85 19.18 5.94
N ARG A 210 8.08 19.73 5.88
CA ARG A 210 9.23 19.07 5.23
C ARG A 210 9.80 17.95 6.11
N ILE A 211 9.73 18.11 7.43
CA ILE A 211 10.31 17.16 8.40
C ILE A 211 9.70 15.76 8.25
N PRO A 212 8.37 15.57 8.14
CA PRO A 212 7.78 14.27 7.88
C PRO A 212 8.29 13.60 6.59
N PHE A 213 8.56 14.36 5.51
CA PHE A 213 9.16 13.84 4.28
C PHE A 213 10.61 13.40 4.49
N ILE A 214 11.40 14.19 5.21
CA ILE A 214 12.79 13.83 5.54
C ILE A 214 12.82 12.56 6.42
N VAL A 215 11.91 12.44 7.39
CA VAL A 215 11.75 11.23 8.21
C VAL A 215 11.37 10.03 7.32
N GLY A 216 10.41 10.19 6.39
CA GLY A 216 10.03 9.14 5.44
C GLY A 216 11.20 8.66 4.59
N ALA A 217 11.97 9.61 4.03
CA ALA A 217 13.18 9.30 3.25
C ALA A 217 14.26 8.58 4.09
N ALA A 218 14.46 9.00 5.33
CA ALA A 218 15.39 8.33 6.25
C ALA A 218 14.95 6.90 6.57
N LEU A 219 13.65 6.69 6.84
CA LEU A 219 13.09 5.36 7.06
C LEU A 219 13.26 4.46 5.83
N ALA A 220 13.03 4.99 4.62
CA ALA A 220 13.27 4.27 3.38
C ALA A 220 14.76 3.88 3.21
N GLY A 221 15.68 4.81 3.49
CA GLY A 221 17.11 4.53 3.47
C GLY A 221 17.52 3.42 4.47
N LEU A 222 17.00 3.48 5.70
CA LEU A 222 17.23 2.44 6.71
C LEU A 222 16.67 1.07 6.28
N LEU A 223 15.50 1.06 5.66
CA LEU A 223 14.90 -0.18 5.13
C LEU A 223 15.71 -0.73 3.95
N ALA A 224 16.18 0.10 3.03
CA ALA A 224 17.07 -0.35 1.94
C ALA A 224 18.35 -0.99 2.48
N LEU A 225 18.98 -0.37 3.48
CA LEU A 225 20.13 -0.94 4.18
C LEU A 225 19.79 -2.26 4.90
N TYR A 226 18.61 -2.35 5.51
CA TYR A 226 18.14 -3.59 6.12
C TYR A 226 18.01 -4.72 5.08
N TYR A 227 17.42 -4.44 3.90
CA TYR A 227 17.36 -5.42 2.81
C TYR A 227 18.73 -5.86 2.34
N VAL A 228 19.67 -4.92 2.18
CA VAL A 228 21.04 -5.23 1.76
C VAL A 228 21.76 -6.13 2.76
N HIS A 229 21.60 -5.93 4.07
CA HIS A 229 22.42 -6.60 5.07
C HIS A 229 21.73 -7.79 5.76
N LYS A 230 20.41 -7.82 5.83
CA LYS A 230 19.66 -8.78 6.67
C LYS A 230 18.71 -9.69 5.90
N VAL A 231 18.22 -9.28 4.73
CA VAL A 231 17.25 -10.07 3.98
C VAL A 231 17.95 -10.94 2.95
N SER A 232 17.65 -12.23 2.95
CA SER A 232 18.14 -13.19 1.95
C SER A 232 17.15 -13.32 0.80
N GLU A 233 17.65 -13.69 -0.39
CA GLU A 233 16.81 -13.97 -1.56
C GLU A 233 15.97 -15.22 -1.35
N SER A 234 14.79 -15.29 -2.00
CA SER A 234 13.86 -16.42 -1.94
C SER A 234 14.52 -17.74 -2.34
N GLU A 235 14.42 -18.75 -1.48
CA GLU A 235 14.91 -20.11 -1.78
C GLU A 235 14.01 -20.80 -2.84
N VAL A 236 12.73 -20.48 -2.88
CA VAL A 236 11.78 -20.96 -3.90
C VAL A 236 12.22 -20.46 -5.27
N TRP A 237 12.42 -19.14 -5.37
CA TRP A 237 12.87 -18.50 -6.60
C TRP A 237 14.23 -19.05 -7.06
N LYS A 238 15.20 -19.24 -6.14
CA LYS A 238 16.52 -19.80 -6.48
C LYS A 238 16.43 -21.20 -7.05
N LYS A 239 15.57 -22.07 -6.50
CA LYS A 239 15.37 -23.43 -6.99
C LYS A 239 14.80 -23.44 -8.41
N GLU A 240 13.81 -22.59 -8.69
CA GLU A 240 13.23 -22.47 -10.02
C GLU A 240 14.21 -21.87 -11.04
N ALA A 241 14.93 -20.82 -10.66
CA ALA A 241 15.97 -20.22 -11.49
C ALA A 241 17.06 -21.23 -11.85
N ALA A 242 17.50 -22.08 -10.88
CA ALA A 242 18.48 -23.14 -11.11
C ALA A 242 17.92 -24.28 -11.98
N GLY A 243 16.63 -24.55 -11.93
CA GLY A 243 15.94 -25.55 -12.76
C GLY A 243 15.70 -25.13 -14.23
N GLY A 244 16.20 -23.95 -14.64
CA GLY A 244 16.08 -23.45 -16.01
C GLY A 244 14.78 -22.66 -16.28
N ALA A 245 13.89 -22.52 -15.31
CA ALA A 245 12.65 -21.73 -15.48
C ALA A 245 12.93 -20.23 -15.74
N ALA A 246 14.04 -19.70 -15.23
CA ALA A 246 14.49 -18.34 -15.51
C ALA A 246 15.01 -18.14 -16.96
N GLN A 247 15.25 -19.24 -17.69
CA GLN A 247 15.67 -19.26 -19.10
C GLN A 247 14.52 -19.65 -20.05
N ALA A 248 13.28 -19.81 -19.54
CA ALA A 248 12.13 -20.07 -20.39
C ALA A 248 11.98 -18.93 -21.42
N GLU A 249 11.90 -19.28 -22.70
CA GLU A 249 11.77 -18.32 -23.83
C GLU A 249 10.51 -17.46 -23.72
N THR A 250 9.55 -17.83 -22.87
CA THR A 250 8.32 -17.07 -22.65
C THR A 250 8.52 -16.00 -21.57
N SER A 251 8.33 -14.75 -21.94
CA SER A 251 8.28 -13.62 -21.01
C SER A 251 7.26 -13.89 -19.88
N PRO A 252 7.56 -13.58 -18.58
CA PRO A 252 6.60 -13.66 -17.49
C PRO A 252 5.26 -12.98 -17.82
N MET A 253 5.30 -11.90 -18.58
CA MET A 253 4.12 -11.21 -19.08
C MET A 253 3.28 -12.09 -20.04
N ALA A 254 3.91 -12.83 -20.94
CA ALA A 254 3.18 -13.72 -21.84
C ALA A 254 2.50 -14.87 -21.08
N GLY A 255 3.17 -15.43 -20.07
CA GLY A 255 2.59 -16.43 -19.17
C GLY A 255 1.43 -15.88 -18.34
N LEU A 256 1.54 -14.61 -17.90
CA LEU A 256 0.50 -13.93 -17.12
C LEU A 256 -0.73 -13.54 -17.96
N LEU A 257 -0.55 -13.21 -19.26
CA LEU A 257 -1.64 -12.77 -20.15
C LEU A 257 -2.29 -13.90 -20.94
N SER A 258 -1.72 -15.12 -20.92
CA SER A 258 -2.22 -16.25 -21.71
C SER A 258 -2.86 -17.35 -20.86
N GLY A 259 -3.80 -18.07 -21.42
CA GLY A 259 -4.37 -19.31 -20.89
C GLY A 259 -4.89 -19.17 -19.45
N LYS A 260 -4.31 -19.95 -18.52
CA LYS A 260 -4.67 -19.94 -17.09
C LYS A 260 -4.26 -18.65 -16.41
N GLY A 261 -3.05 -18.13 -16.68
CA GLY A 261 -2.54 -16.90 -16.08
C GLY A 261 -3.46 -15.71 -16.34
N GLY A 262 -3.96 -15.56 -17.56
CA GLY A 262 -4.88 -14.47 -17.90
C GLY A 262 -6.23 -14.55 -17.18
N ARG A 263 -6.76 -15.78 -16.98
CA ARG A 263 -7.99 -15.97 -16.18
C ARG A 263 -7.75 -15.66 -14.72
N ASP A 264 -6.62 -16.08 -14.18
CA ASP A 264 -6.23 -15.85 -12.80
C ASP A 264 -6.06 -14.35 -12.53
N LEU A 265 -5.39 -13.63 -13.46
CA LEU A 265 -5.22 -12.18 -13.38
C LEU A 265 -6.57 -11.45 -13.48
N LEU A 266 -7.43 -11.80 -14.42
CA LEU A 266 -8.75 -11.17 -14.58
C LEU A 266 -9.62 -11.35 -13.33
N GLN A 267 -9.59 -12.54 -12.74
CA GLN A 267 -10.31 -12.83 -11.49
C GLN A 267 -9.77 -11.99 -10.32
N VAL A 268 -8.44 -11.87 -10.19
CA VAL A 268 -7.81 -11.03 -9.17
C VAL A 268 -8.14 -9.56 -9.40
N LEU A 269 -8.08 -9.07 -10.62
CA LEU A 269 -8.45 -7.69 -10.97
C LEU A 269 -9.89 -7.37 -10.58
N LEU A 270 -10.82 -8.28 -10.85
CA LEU A 270 -12.23 -8.10 -10.49
C LEU A 270 -12.42 -8.06 -8.96
N LEU A 271 -11.85 -9.02 -8.25
CA LEU A 271 -11.88 -9.10 -6.77
C LEU A 271 -11.34 -7.80 -6.16
N MET A 272 -10.17 -7.39 -6.61
CA MET A 272 -9.45 -6.23 -6.10
C MET A 272 -10.13 -4.92 -6.46
N THR A 273 -10.71 -4.78 -7.67
CA THR A 273 -11.49 -3.59 -8.03
C THR A 273 -12.64 -3.36 -7.08
N GLY A 274 -13.36 -4.42 -6.69
CA GLY A 274 -14.41 -4.33 -5.67
C GLY A 274 -13.87 -3.84 -4.33
N PHE A 275 -12.82 -4.45 -3.81
CA PHE A 275 -12.27 -4.10 -2.51
C PHE A 275 -11.50 -2.77 -2.50
N TRP A 276 -10.86 -2.36 -3.60
CA TRP A 276 -10.32 -1.00 -3.73
C TRP A 276 -11.41 0.07 -3.74
N THR A 277 -12.54 -0.20 -4.39
CA THR A 277 -13.69 0.73 -4.36
C THR A 277 -14.17 0.96 -2.94
N THR A 278 -14.35 -0.10 -2.16
CA THR A 278 -14.78 0.02 -0.76
C THR A 278 -13.70 0.64 0.13
N GLN A 279 -12.43 0.33 -0.11
CA GLN A 279 -11.29 0.91 0.62
C GLN A 279 -11.23 2.41 0.47
N ASN A 280 -11.39 2.96 -0.74
CA ASN A 280 -11.34 4.40 -0.99
C ASN A 280 -12.43 5.17 -0.22
N ILE A 281 -13.60 4.56 -0.01
CA ILE A 281 -14.65 5.16 0.84
C ILE A 281 -14.17 5.30 2.29
N ILE A 282 -13.42 4.33 2.81
CA ILE A 282 -12.94 4.39 4.21
C ILE A 282 -11.68 5.27 4.34
N THR A 283 -10.73 5.15 3.41
CA THR A 283 -9.43 5.81 3.58
C THR A 283 -9.38 7.24 3.06
N ILE A 284 -10.24 7.59 2.12
CA ILE A 284 -10.24 8.93 1.50
C ILE A 284 -11.55 9.69 1.80
N TYR A 285 -12.70 9.09 1.47
CA TYR A 285 -13.99 9.79 1.68
C TYR A 285 -14.34 9.92 3.17
N MET A 286 -14.19 8.88 3.97
CA MET A 286 -14.59 8.91 5.39
C MET A 286 -13.91 10.06 6.15
N PRO A 287 -12.58 10.25 6.11
CA PRO A 287 -11.94 11.36 6.82
C PRO A 287 -12.43 12.74 6.35
N THR A 288 -12.49 12.96 5.04
CA THR A 288 -12.70 14.27 4.44
C THR A 288 -14.16 14.60 4.18
N GLY A 289 -14.93 13.66 3.70
CA GLY A 289 -16.34 13.81 3.34
C GLY A 289 -17.27 13.56 4.53
N LEU A 290 -17.18 12.37 5.14
CA LEU A 290 -18.07 12.00 6.24
C LEU A 290 -17.74 12.74 7.54
N LEU A 291 -16.50 12.60 8.05
CA LEU A 291 -16.16 13.12 9.38
C LEU A 291 -16.10 14.65 9.39
N VAL A 292 -15.50 15.28 8.39
CA VAL A 292 -15.35 16.74 8.33
C VAL A 292 -16.61 17.42 7.78
N LYS A 293 -17.07 17.05 6.58
CA LYS A 293 -18.14 17.79 5.90
C LYS A 293 -19.54 17.41 6.37
N THR A 294 -19.79 16.13 6.71
CA THR A 294 -21.12 15.66 7.11
C THR A 294 -21.31 15.70 8.63
N LEU A 295 -20.32 15.25 9.39
CA LEU A 295 -20.40 15.16 10.85
C LEU A 295 -19.77 16.35 11.56
N HIS A 296 -19.16 17.29 10.82
CA HIS A 296 -18.57 18.54 11.32
C HIS A 296 -17.64 18.34 12.52
N LEU A 297 -16.78 17.28 12.48
CA LEU A 297 -15.82 17.07 13.55
C LEU A 297 -14.74 18.15 13.53
N ASP A 298 -14.44 18.69 14.70
CA ASP A 298 -13.30 19.58 14.91
C ASP A 298 -11.96 18.82 14.83
N GLY A 299 -10.86 19.56 14.83
CA GLY A 299 -9.52 18.99 14.66
C GLY A 299 -9.18 17.92 15.70
N PHE A 300 -9.57 18.12 16.98
CA PHE A 300 -9.29 17.15 18.05
C PHE A 300 -10.18 15.91 17.91
N ALA A 301 -11.49 16.07 17.73
CA ALA A 301 -12.42 14.94 17.61
C ALA A 301 -12.15 14.14 16.33
N LEU A 302 -11.80 14.79 15.22
CA LEU A 302 -11.37 14.12 13.98
C LEU A 302 -10.14 13.26 14.22
N THR A 303 -9.08 13.86 14.76
CA THR A 303 -7.80 13.16 14.98
C THR A 303 -7.98 12.00 15.97
N ALA A 304 -8.69 12.21 17.07
CA ALA A 304 -8.96 11.15 18.06
C ALA A 304 -9.75 10.00 17.43
N THR A 305 -10.80 10.31 16.65
CA THR A 305 -11.60 9.29 15.95
C THR A 305 -10.74 8.47 14.99
N LEU A 306 -9.91 9.12 14.17
CA LEU A 306 -9.04 8.44 13.21
C LEU A 306 -7.97 7.61 13.93
N MET A 307 -7.32 8.12 14.97
CA MET A 307 -6.31 7.38 15.72
C MET A 307 -6.89 6.12 16.37
N ILE A 308 -8.07 6.22 17.00
CA ILE A 308 -8.76 5.06 17.59
C ILE A 308 -9.10 4.06 16.48
N CYS A 309 -9.71 4.52 15.40
CA CYS A 309 -10.11 3.69 14.26
C CYS A 309 -8.92 2.93 13.67
N TYR A 310 -7.83 3.62 13.33
CA TYR A 310 -6.66 2.99 12.71
C TYR A 310 -5.89 2.09 13.69
N THR A 311 -5.92 2.38 14.99
CA THR A 311 -5.38 1.46 16.01
C THR A 311 -6.19 0.16 16.05
N ILE A 312 -7.51 0.22 15.97
CA ILE A 312 -8.37 -0.97 15.89
C ILE A 312 -8.12 -1.72 14.58
N LEU A 313 -7.95 -1.02 13.45
CA LEU A 313 -7.65 -1.64 12.16
C LEU A 313 -6.35 -2.43 12.16
N PHE A 314 -5.32 -1.99 12.88
CA PHE A 314 -4.07 -2.75 13.02
C PHE A 314 -4.33 -4.18 13.50
N PHE A 315 -5.10 -4.34 14.56
CA PHE A 315 -5.45 -5.67 15.09
C PHE A 315 -6.47 -6.40 14.21
N SER A 316 -7.38 -5.67 13.58
CA SER A 316 -8.40 -6.23 12.68
C SER A 316 -7.78 -6.91 11.46
N TYR A 317 -6.73 -6.34 10.87
CA TYR A 317 -6.06 -6.95 9.72
C TYR A 317 -5.37 -8.27 10.09
N ILE A 318 -4.71 -8.31 11.24
CA ILE A 318 -4.11 -9.55 11.77
C ILE A 318 -5.21 -10.58 12.04
N GLY A 319 -6.29 -10.18 12.70
CA GLY A 319 -7.45 -11.03 12.98
C GLY A 319 -8.12 -11.57 11.71
N SER A 320 -8.29 -10.73 10.70
CA SER A 320 -8.84 -11.13 9.39
C SER A 320 -7.95 -12.15 8.69
N GLY A 321 -6.62 -11.94 8.71
CA GLY A 321 -5.67 -12.90 8.19
C GLY A 321 -5.74 -14.26 8.87
N LEU A 322 -5.88 -14.28 10.20
CA LEU A 322 -6.10 -15.51 10.98
C LEU A 322 -7.43 -16.17 10.65
N LEU A 323 -8.52 -15.41 10.59
CA LEU A 323 -9.84 -15.93 10.21
C LEU A 323 -9.80 -16.52 8.80
N GLY A 324 -9.22 -15.82 7.82
CA GLY A 324 -9.04 -16.34 6.48
C GLY A 324 -8.16 -17.59 6.43
N GLN A 325 -7.20 -17.76 7.36
CA GLN A 325 -6.45 -19.02 7.51
C GLN A 325 -7.33 -20.16 8.03
N MET A 326 -8.24 -19.88 8.96
CA MET A 326 -9.11 -20.90 9.60
C MET A 326 -10.22 -21.37 8.69
N ILE A 327 -10.99 -20.44 8.11
CA ILE A 327 -12.20 -20.75 7.33
C ILE A 327 -11.95 -20.91 5.83
N GLY A 328 -10.79 -20.50 5.34
CA GLY A 328 -10.46 -20.44 3.91
C GLY A 328 -10.53 -19.00 3.36
N ARG A 329 -9.71 -18.73 2.34
CA ARG A 329 -9.58 -17.39 1.72
C ARG A 329 -10.87 -17.02 0.97
N ARG A 330 -11.34 -17.96 0.15
CA ARG A 330 -12.54 -17.79 -0.68
C ARG A 330 -13.77 -17.58 0.19
N LEU A 331 -14.00 -18.44 1.18
CA LEU A 331 -15.17 -18.33 2.06
C LEU A 331 -15.16 -17.01 2.83
N PHE A 332 -13.98 -16.55 3.29
CA PHE A 332 -13.85 -15.25 3.96
C PHE A 332 -14.37 -14.11 3.07
N PHE A 333 -13.94 -14.04 1.81
CA PHE A 333 -14.40 -12.99 0.88
C PHE A 333 -15.91 -13.12 0.55
N LEU A 334 -16.42 -14.35 0.41
CA LEU A 334 -17.84 -14.61 0.16
C LEU A 334 -18.76 -14.19 1.32
N VAL A 335 -18.23 -14.17 2.55
CA VAL A 335 -18.95 -13.66 3.72
C VAL A 335 -18.82 -12.14 3.83
N VAL A 336 -17.60 -11.64 3.68
CA VAL A 336 -17.31 -10.21 3.95
C VAL A 336 -17.84 -9.32 2.84
N GLY A 337 -17.80 -9.71 1.58
CA GLY A 337 -18.32 -8.91 0.48
C GLY A 337 -19.80 -8.52 0.63
N PRO A 338 -20.73 -9.50 0.86
CA PRO A 338 -22.12 -9.20 1.20
C PRO A 338 -22.26 -8.41 2.51
N LEU A 339 -21.43 -8.68 3.53
CA LEU A 339 -21.45 -7.93 4.79
C LEU A 339 -21.11 -6.43 4.57
N ILE A 340 -20.16 -6.12 3.68
CA ILE A 340 -19.86 -4.75 3.27
C ILE A 340 -21.08 -4.12 2.57
N ALA A 341 -21.68 -4.85 1.61
CA ALA A 341 -22.79 -4.35 0.80
C ALA A 341 -24.09 -4.15 1.61
N THR A 342 -24.24 -4.79 2.76
CA THR A 342 -25.43 -4.72 3.62
C THR A 342 -25.14 -3.96 4.91
N VAL A 343 -24.44 -4.59 5.86
CA VAL A 343 -24.19 -4.00 7.19
C VAL A 343 -23.27 -2.78 7.09
N GLY A 344 -22.20 -2.85 6.29
CA GLY A 344 -21.30 -1.71 6.06
C GLY A 344 -22.04 -0.52 5.46
N ALA A 345 -22.84 -0.77 4.41
CA ALA A 345 -23.67 0.24 3.77
C ALA A 345 -24.71 0.84 4.74
N TYR A 346 -25.35 0.00 5.57
CA TYR A 346 -26.29 0.46 6.57
C TYR A 346 -25.67 1.34 7.66
N ILE A 347 -24.48 0.97 8.14
CA ILE A 347 -23.74 1.78 9.13
C ILE A 347 -23.36 3.14 8.50
N LEU A 348 -22.84 3.15 7.28
CA LEU A 348 -22.49 4.40 6.59
C LEU A 348 -23.72 5.27 6.35
N TYR A 349 -24.84 4.68 5.93
CA TYR A 349 -26.14 5.38 5.81
C TYR A 349 -26.54 6.00 7.15
N THR A 350 -26.51 5.22 8.24
CA THR A 350 -26.88 5.69 9.59
C THR A 350 -26.02 6.85 10.05
N LEU A 351 -24.69 6.76 9.85
CA LEU A 351 -23.76 7.86 10.15
C LEU A 351 -24.06 9.13 9.34
N THR A 352 -24.51 8.97 8.10
CA THR A 352 -24.81 10.10 7.20
C THR A 352 -26.11 10.81 7.59
N VAL A 353 -27.16 10.05 7.97
CA VAL A 353 -28.50 10.63 8.22
C VAL A 353 -28.74 11.00 9.68
N THR A 354 -27.83 10.66 10.60
CA THR A 354 -27.98 10.92 12.04
C THR A 354 -26.78 11.70 12.59
N PRO A 355 -26.59 12.98 12.25
CA PRO A 355 -25.40 13.75 12.64
C PRO A 355 -25.30 14.04 14.14
N GLY A 356 -26.41 14.03 14.88
CA GLY A 356 -26.49 14.35 16.31
C GLY A 356 -26.09 13.21 17.28
N MET A 357 -25.41 12.18 16.83
CA MET A 357 -24.98 11.06 17.69
C MET A 357 -23.95 11.48 18.74
N ALA A 358 -24.01 10.83 19.91
CA ALA A 358 -22.97 10.95 20.94
C ALA A 358 -21.60 10.55 20.39
N PHE A 359 -20.54 11.23 20.84
CA PHE A 359 -19.17 11.02 20.36
C PHE A 359 -18.74 9.53 20.43
N GLY A 360 -18.97 8.86 21.56
CA GLY A 360 -18.61 7.44 21.73
C GLY A 360 -19.33 6.51 20.74
N THR A 361 -20.64 6.73 20.50
CA THR A 361 -21.43 5.96 19.52
C THR A 361 -20.88 6.18 18.11
N ARG A 362 -20.53 7.41 17.77
CA ARG A 362 -19.96 7.79 16.48
C ARG A 362 -18.63 7.10 16.24
N VAL A 363 -17.71 7.18 17.21
CA VAL A 363 -16.40 6.51 17.13
C VAL A 363 -16.56 4.99 16.99
N LEU A 364 -17.48 4.39 17.72
CA LEU A 364 -17.78 2.95 17.62
C LEU A 364 -18.28 2.58 16.22
N LEU A 365 -19.26 3.30 15.68
CA LEU A 365 -19.83 3.01 14.35
C LEU A 365 -18.80 3.25 13.23
N VAL A 366 -18.01 4.33 13.31
CA VAL A 366 -16.92 4.61 12.37
C VAL A 366 -15.87 3.48 12.39
N SER A 367 -15.47 3.04 13.59
CA SER A 367 -14.50 1.94 13.74
C SER A 367 -15.06 0.61 13.24
N LEU A 368 -16.33 0.31 13.56
CA LEU A 368 -16.99 -0.92 13.08
C LEU A 368 -17.15 -0.92 11.56
N LEU A 369 -17.55 0.22 10.98
CA LEU A 369 -17.60 0.40 9.53
C LEU A 369 -16.23 0.13 8.89
N ALA A 370 -15.19 0.77 9.41
CA ALA A 370 -13.84 0.61 8.90
C ALA A 370 -13.36 -0.86 8.99
N VAL A 371 -13.59 -1.53 10.13
CA VAL A 371 -13.25 -2.96 10.31
C VAL A 371 -13.96 -3.84 9.28
N ILE A 372 -15.27 -3.70 9.13
CA ILE A 372 -16.04 -4.52 8.17
C ILE A 372 -15.54 -4.30 6.75
N VAL A 373 -15.43 -3.03 6.34
CA VAL A 373 -15.15 -2.66 4.94
C VAL A 373 -13.73 -2.98 4.54
N THR A 374 -12.77 -2.88 5.47
CA THR A 374 -11.34 -3.09 5.15
C THR A 374 -10.82 -4.46 5.56
N SER A 375 -11.63 -5.31 6.21
CA SER A 375 -11.22 -6.67 6.62
C SER A 375 -10.69 -7.55 5.48
N PRO A 376 -11.13 -7.45 4.19
CA PRO A 376 -10.56 -8.20 3.09
C PRO A 376 -9.04 -8.04 2.96
N TRP A 377 -8.51 -6.88 3.31
CA TRP A 377 -7.09 -6.57 3.18
C TRP A 377 -6.19 -7.50 4.01
N GLY A 378 -6.63 -7.95 5.17
CA GLY A 378 -5.89 -8.93 5.98
C GLY A 378 -5.69 -10.28 5.29
N VAL A 379 -6.47 -10.60 4.24
CA VAL A 379 -6.41 -11.87 3.50
C VAL A 379 -5.84 -11.70 2.09
N ILE A 380 -5.95 -10.51 1.51
CA ILE A 380 -5.61 -10.22 0.11
C ILE A 380 -4.16 -10.57 -0.23
N VAL A 381 -3.20 -10.17 0.59
CA VAL A 381 -1.77 -10.43 0.32
C VAL A 381 -1.53 -11.93 0.16
N THR A 382 -2.08 -12.72 1.06
CA THR A 382 -1.91 -14.17 1.04
C THR A 382 -2.63 -14.77 -0.17
N TYR A 383 -3.88 -14.39 -0.41
CA TYR A 383 -4.69 -14.91 -1.51
C TYR A 383 -4.03 -14.67 -2.87
N ILE A 384 -3.59 -13.44 -3.16
CA ILE A 384 -2.99 -13.11 -4.45
C ILE A 384 -1.68 -13.87 -4.66
N ASN A 385 -0.83 -13.97 -3.62
CA ASN A 385 0.41 -14.74 -3.72
C ASN A 385 0.19 -16.25 -3.93
N GLU A 386 -0.86 -16.81 -3.34
CA GLU A 386 -1.25 -18.22 -3.53
C GLU A 386 -1.92 -18.45 -4.90
N ARG A 387 -2.33 -17.40 -5.61
CA ARG A 387 -3.05 -17.48 -6.88
C ARG A 387 -2.13 -17.66 -8.08
N PHE A 388 -0.92 -17.14 -8.01
CA PHE A 388 0.03 -17.15 -9.12
C PHE A 388 1.16 -18.16 -8.91
N ALA A 389 1.59 -18.81 -10.00
CA ALA A 389 2.77 -19.66 -10.01
C ALA A 389 4.04 -18.82 -9.73
N THR A 390 5.12 -19.47 -9.24
CA THR A 390 6.30 -18.78 -8.71
C THR A 390 7.02 -17.94 -9.77
N ASP A 391 7.07 -18.41 -11.00
CA ASP A 391 7.71 -17.75 -12.16
C ASP A 391 7.06 -16.41 -12.57
N VAL A 392 5.77 -16.23 -12.24
CA VAL A 392 4.99 -15.02 -12.55
C VAL A 392 4.38 -14.36 -11.30
N ARG A 393 4.72 -14.86 -10.09
CA ARG A 393 4.05 -14.46 -8.85
C ARG A 393 4.23 -12.99 -8.52
N ALA A 394 5.45 -12.46 -8.61
CA ALA A 394 5.71 -11.08 -8.28
C ALA A 394 5.04 -10.13 -9.30
N THR A 395 5.15 -10.42 -10.59
CA THR A 395 4.47 -9.64 -11.63
C THR A 395 2.94 -9.76 -11.50
N GLY A 396 2.42 -10.96 -11.29
CA GLY A 396 0.97 -11.21 -11.11
C GLY A 396 0.42 -10.52 -9.87
N PHE A 397 1.14 -10.61 -8.74
CA PHE A 397 0.79 -9.90 -7.51
C PHE A 397 0.79 -8.37 -7.74
N GLY A 398 1.88 -7.85 -8.27
CA GLY A 398 2.04 -6.41 -8.49
C GLY A 398 0.97 -5.82 -9.41
N ILE A 399 0.72 -6.43 -10.56
CA ILE A 399 -0.30 -5.98 -11.53
C ILE A 399 -1.70 -6.16 -10.93
N GLY A 400 -2.01 -7.33 -10.37
CA GLY A 400 -3.31 -7.63 -9.78
C GLY A 400 -3.66 -6.67 -8.63
N PHE A 401 -2.67 -6.28 -7.84
CA PHE A 401 -2.84 -5.35 -6.72
C PHE A 401 -2.96 -3.90 -7.19
N SER A 402 -2.11 -3.44 -8.13
CA SER A 402 -2.00 -2.03 -8.51
C SER A 402 -2.93 -1.62 -9.65
N LEU A 403 -3.10 -2.46 -10.69
CA LEU A 403 -3.93 -2.08 -11.84
C LEU A 403 -5.40 -1.96 -11.45
N SER A 404 -5.83 -2.78 -10.51
CA SER A 404 -7.21 -2.77 -10.00
C SER A 404 -7.58 -1.50 -9.21
N VAL A 405 -6.60 -0.68 -8.76
CA VAL A 405 -6.89 0.59 -8.08
C VAL A 405 -7.28 1.70 -9.05
N VAL A 406 -6.92 1.60 -10.32
CA VAL A 406 -7.13 2.67 -11.31
C VAL A 406 -8.60 3.06 -11.42
N ILE A 407 -9.49 2.08 -11.66
CA ILE A 407 -10.95 2.33 -11.75
C ILE A 407 -11.47 2.93 -10.44
N PRO A 408 -11.24 2.34 -9.26
CA PRO A 408 -11.68 2.90 -7.98
C PRO A 408 -11.12 4.29 -7.65
N SER A 409 -9.98 4.68 -8.19
CA SER A 409 -9.40 6.01 -7.95
C SER A 409 -10.29 7.16 -8.42
N PHE A 410 -11.18 6.90 -9.37
CA PHE A 410 -12.15 7.88 -9.87
C PHE A 410 -13.45 7.94 -9.04
N TYR A 411 -13.46 7.40 -7.82
CA TYR A 411 -14.65 7.33 -6.96
C TYR A 411 -15.38 8.66 -6.81
N ALA A 412 -14.68 9.79 -6.75
CA ALA A 412 -15.27 11.12 -6.63
C ALA A 412 -16.12 11.50 -7.86
N PHE A 413 -15.67 11.12 -9.06
CA PHE A 413 -16.43 11.30 -10.29
C PHE A 413 -17.68 10.42 -10.33
N TYR A 414 -17.59 9.18 -9.82
CA TYR A 414 -18.75 8.30 -9.70
C TYR A 414 -19.76 8.84 -8.71
N MET A 415 -19.31 9.43 -7.59
CA MET A 415 -20.19 10.09 -6.63
C MET A 415 -20.90 11.29 -7.25
N ASP A 416 -20.20 12.13 -8.00
CA ASP A 416 -20.77 13.27 -8.71
C ASP A 416 -21.81 12.80 -9.74
N TRP A 417 -21.49 11.83 -10.56
CA TRP A 417 -22.42 11.25 -11.53
C TRP A 417 -23.65 10.63 -10.86
N LEU A 418 -23.48 9.89 -9.77
CA LEU A 418 -24.59 9.31 -9.00
C LEU A 418 -25.44 10.39 -8.32
N SER A 419 -24.89 11.57 -8.07
CA SER A 419 -25.64 12.68 -7.47
C SER A 419 -26.80 13.19 -8.34
N ALA A 420 -26.80 12.88 -9.63
CA ALA A 420 -27.93 13.12 -10.53
C ALA A 420 -29.14 12.19 -10.23
N LEU A 421 -28.90 11.06 -9.55
CA LEU A 421 -29.91 10.03 -9.27
C LEU A 421 -30.31 9.96 -7.79
N MET A 422 -29.44 10.40 -6.89
CA MET A 422 -29.66 10.36 -5.44
C MET A 422 -28.92 11.50 -4.71
N PRO A 423 -29.28 11.83 -3.46
CA PRO A 423 -28.54 12.83 -2.69
C PRO A 423 -27.03 12.51 -2.63
N LEU A 424 -26.18 13.50 -2.88
CA LEU A 424 -24.71 13.35 -2.90
C LEU A 424 -24.17 12.66 -1.64
N ALA A 425 -24.73 12.94 -0.47
CA ALA A 425 -24.34 12.34 0.80
C ALA A 425 -24.57 10.81 0.86
N LEU A 426 -25.44 10.26 0.02
CA LEU A 426 -25.74 8.82 -0.05
C LEU A 426 -24.97 8.09 -1.15
N THR A 427 -24.31 8.78 -2.06
CA THR A 427 -23.56 8.15 -3.16
C THR A 427 -22.43 7.25 -2.68
N PRO A 428 -21.72 7.53 -1.54
CA PRO A 428 -20.72 6.59 -1.00
C PRO A 428 -21.34 5.28 -0.51
N VAL A 429 -22.60 5.31 -0.05
CA VAL A 429 -23.33 4.08 0.33
C VAL A 429 -23.55 3.20 -0.89
N ALA A 430 -23.96 3.79 -2.01
CA ALA A 430 -24.10 3.05 -3.27
C ALA A 430 -22.77 2.44 -3.74
N LEU A 431 -21.66 3.17 -3.62
CA LEU A 431 -20.33 2.68 -3.96
C LEU A 431 -19.87 1.53 -3.04
N LEU A 432 -20.23 1.54 -1.75
CA LEU A 432 -19.95 0.41 -0.86
C LEU A 432 -20.73 -0.85 -1.29
N ILE A 433 -22.00 -0.69 -1.65
CA ILE A 433 -22.83 -1.79 -2.13
C ILE A 433 -22.22 -2.38 -3.41
N VAL A 434 -21.97 -1.55 -4.40
CA VAL A 434 -21.39 -1.98 -5.69
C VAL A 434 -20.03 -2.64 -5.49
N GLY A 435 -19.12 -2.02 -4.71
CA GLY A 435 -17.79 -2.56 -4.46
C GLY A 435 -17.84 -3.89 -3.71
N GLY A 436 -18.68 -4.02 -2.68
CA GLY A 436 -18.88 -5.28 -1.96
C GLY A 436 -19.42 -6.40 -2.86
N LEU A 437 -20.36 -6.09 -3.75
CA LEU A 437 -20.90 -7.05 -4.72
C LEU A 437 -19.85 -7.47 -5.77
N ILE A 438 -19.08 -6.53 -6.32
CA ILE A 438 -18.00 -6.82 -7.26
C ILE A 438 -16.95 -7.72 -6.60
N GLY A 439 -16.54 -7.42 -5.36
CA GLY A 439 -15.62 -8.25 -4.59
C GLY A 439 -16.17 -9.65 -4.36
N THR A 440 -17.48 -9.76 -4.05
CA THR A 440 -18.18 -11.07 -3.91
C THR A 440 -18.15 -11.87 -5.21
N VAL A 441 -18.46 -11.25 -6.35
CA VAL A 441 -18.39 -11.90 -7.66
C VAL A 441 -16.97 -12.39 -7.97
N GLY A 442 -15.96 -11.54 -7.70
CA GLY A 442 -14.55 -11.92 -7.84
C GLY A 442 -14.16 -13.14 -6.99
N ALA A 443 -14.73 -13.25 -5.78
CA ALA A 443 -14.54 -14.41 -4.92
C ALA A 443 -15.32 -15.66 -5.40
N LEU A 444 -16.52 -15.49 -5.96
CA LEU A 444 -17.33 -16.60 -6.50
C LEU A 444 -16.62 -17.33 -7.64
N ILE A 445 -16.01 -16.58 -8.57
CA ILE A 445 -15.31 -17.15 -9.73
C ILE A 445 -13.88 -17.59 -9.40
N GLY A 446 -13.33 -17.16 -8.24
CA GLY A 446 -12.00 -17.55 -7.77
C GLY A 446 -12.01 -18.90 -7.02
N PRO A 447 -10.88 -19.63 -7.00
CA PRO A 447 -10.75 -20.85 -6.22
C PRO A 447 -10.44 -20.57 -4.75
N GLU A 448 -10.54 -21.60 -3.92
CA GLU A 448 -9.90 -21.62 -2.60
C GLU A 448 -8.38 -21.82 -2.79
N THR A 449 -7.58 -21.06 -2.04
CA THR A 449 -6.11 -21.08 -2.18
C THR A 449 -5.39 -21.50 -0.89
N ARG A 450 -6.11 -21.68 0.23
CA ARG A 450 -5.51 -21.97 1.54
C ARG A 450 -4.49 -23.11 1.51
N ASP A 451 -4.78 -24.13 0.71
CA ASP A 451 -4.01 -25.37 0.68
C ASP A 451 -2.95 -25.43 -0.44
N VAL A 452 -2.72 -24.33 -1.16
CA VAL A 452 -1.68 -24.24 -2.20
C VAL A 452 -0.30 -24.46 -1.58
N ASP A 453 0.46 -25.41 -2.17
CA ASP A 453 1.84 -25.68 -1.81
C ASP A 453 2.79 -24.92 -2.77
N PHE A 454 3.81 -24.28 -2.20
CA PHE A 454 4.87 -23.61 -2.98
C PHE A 454 6.08 -24.53 -3.24
N GLY A 455 6.00 -25.79 -2.86
CA GLY A 455 7.11 -26.75 -3.01
C GLY A 455 8.30 -26.47 -2.06
N THR A 456 8.08 -25.74 -0.98
CA THR A 456 9.14 -25.36 -0.02
C THR A 456 9.50 -26.47 0.96
N GLY A 457 8.64 -27.49 1.13
CA GLY A 457 8.85 -28.60 2.08
C GLY A 457 8.89 -28.17 3.56
N HIS A 458 8.39 -26.99 3.91
CA HIS A 458 8.43 -26.43 5.27
C HIS A 458 7.06 -26.36 5.92
#